data_c6ea5c4eaea99828d8138fbf431f59f9
#
_entry.id   c6ea5c4eaea99828d8138fbf431f59f9
#
_cell.length_a   1.000
_cell.length_b   1.000
_cell.length_c   1.000
_cell.angle_alpha   90.00
_cell.angle_beta   90.00
_cell.angle_gamma   90.00
#
_symmetry.space_group_name_H-M   'P 1'
#
loop_
_entity.id
_entity.type
_entity.pdbx_description
1 polymer ?
#
loop_
_entity_poly.entity_id
_entity_poly.type
_entity_poly.pdbx_seq_one_letter_code
_entity_poly.pdbx_strand_id
1 'polypeptide(L)'
;MENPALTETTYYILLSLYHPRHGYGIMQETQQLSGGRVRLAAGTLYGALNALCEKGWISPLPMESGSRKKEYQLTSAGLKVLKQELVRLEELAANGRAILQEEQLSLIHISEPTRRVVIS
;
A
#
# COMPACT_ATOMS: atom_id res chain seq x y z
N MET A 1 -9.23 16.20 10.24
CA MET A 1 -7.78 16.01 10.27
C MET A 1 -7.37 14.90 9.34
N GLU A 2 -6.37 15.17 8.56
CA GLU A 2 -5.90 14.18 7.61
C GLU A 2 -5.01 13.16 8.28
N ASN A 3 -5.11 11.94 7.83
CA ASN A 3 -4.23 10.89 8.30
C ASN A 3 -2.86 11.06 7.67
N PRO A 4 -1.80 10.72 8.41
CA PRO A 4 -0.48 10.77 7.82
C PRO A 4 -0.35 9.76 6.69
N ALA A 5 0.62 9.99 5.82
CA ALA A 5 0.91 9.07 4.73
C ALA A 5 1.30 7.71 5.31
N LEU A 6 0.84 6.66 4.65
CA LEU A 6 1.19 5.31 5.07
C LEU A 6 2.52 4.90 4.45
N THR A 7 3.27 4.09 5.19
CA THR A 7 4.41 3.44 4.55
C THR A 7 3.91 2.39 3.58
N GLU A 8 4.78 2.01 2.67
CA GLU A 8 4.43 0.97 1.71
C GLU A 8 4.02 -0.32 2.44
N THR A 9 4.76 -0.67 3.47
CA THR A 9 4.47 -1.89 4.23
C THR A 9 3.10 -1.83 4.87
N THR A 10 2.77 -0.72 5.53
CA THR A 10 1.47 -0.58 6.17
C THR A 10 0.35 -0.60 5.13
N TYR A 11 0.57 0.06 4.01
CA TYR A 11 -0.43 0.08 2.94
C TYR A 11 -0.75 -1.35 2.48
N TYR A 12 0.28 -2.15 2.24
CA TYR A 12 0.06 -3.52 1.79
C TYR A 12 -0.56 -4.39 2.85
N ILE A 13 -0.20 -4.18 4.13
CA ILE A 13 -0.85 -4.95 5.19
C ILE A 13 -2.34 -4.65 5.22
N LEU A 14 -2.71 -3.38 5.13
CA LEU A 14 -4.13 -3.02 5.14
C LEU A 14 -4.83 -3.56 3.91
N LEU A 15 -4.20 -3.49 2.74
CA LEU A 15 -4.79 -4.08 1.52
C LEU A 15 -5.02 -5.57 1.69
N SER A 16 -4.05 -6.27 2.28
CA SER A 16 -4.17 -7.71 2.44
C SER A 16 -5.36 -8.07 3.33
N LEU A 17 -5.79 -7.15 4.17
CA LEU A 17 -6.87 -7.39 5.11
C LEU A 17 -8.22 -6.94 4.58
N TYR A 18 -8.29 -6.63 3.31
CA TYR A 18 -9.60 -6.43 2.70
C TYR A 18 -10.46 -7.68 2.89
N HIS A 19 -9.82 -8.82 2.96
CA HIS A 19 -10.45 -10.07 3.40
C HIS A 19 -9.75 -10.54 4.65
N PRO A 20 -10.47 -11.16 5.58
CA PRO A 20 -9.84 -11.64 6.81
C PRO A 20 -8.72 -12.63 6.53
N ARG A 21 -7.62 -12.50 7.26
CA ARG A 21 -6.45 -13.37 7.12
C ARG A 21 -5.75 -13.52 8.44
N HIS A 22 -5.09 -14.65 8.62
CA HIS A 22 -4.16 -14.83 9.74
C HIS A 22 -2.78 -14.34 9.32
N GLY A 23 -1.87 -14.26 10.29
CA GLY A 23 -0.58 -13.61 10.08
C GLY A 23 0.20 -14.15 8.90
N TYR A 24 0.26 -15.47 8.77
CA TYR A 24 1.01 -16.06 7.66
C TYR A 24 0.42 -15.63 6.31
N GLY A 25 -0.92 -15.61 6.24
CA GLY A 25 -1.58 -15.17 5.01
C GLY A 25 -1.30 -13.72 4.70
N ILE A 26 -1.21 -12.89 5.73
CA ILE A 26 -0.85 -11.48 5.53
C ILE A 26 0.57 -11.39 4.95
N MET A 27 1.50 -12.17 5.50
CA MET A 27 2.87 -12.16 5.00
C MET A 27 2.95 -12.57 3.54
N GLN A 28 2.22 -13.62 3.18
CA GLN A 28 2.22 -14.09 1.81
C GLN A 28 1.61 -13.06 0.87
N GLU A 29 0.48 -12.48 1.28
CA GLU A 29 -0.22 -11.55 0.40
C GLU A 29 0.57 -10.27 0.21
N THR A 30 1.19 -9.74 1.26
CA THR A 30 1.99 -8.52 1.12
C THR A 30 3.19 -8.76 0.23
N GLN A 31 3.82 -9.93 0.34
CA GLN A 31 4.93 -10.24 -0.52
C GLN A 31 4.48 -10.34 -1.97
N GLN A 32 3.36 -10.98 -2.21
CA GLN A 32 2.85 -11.13 -3.56
C GLN A 32 2.43 -9.81 -4.16
N LEU A 33 1.67 -9.01 -3.41
CA LEU A 33 1.21 -7.71 -3.90
C LEU A 33 2.37 -6.78 -4.25
N SER A 34 3.44 -6.84 -3.46
CA SER A 34 4.58 -5.95 -3.66
C SER A 34 5.58 -6.47 -4.68
N GLY A 35 5.30 -7.63 -5.27
CA GLY A 35 6.28 -8.23 -6.19
C GLY A 35 7.54 -8.65 -5.50
N GLY A 36 7.45 -9.02 -4.23
CA GLY A 36 8.58 -9.46 -3.44
C GLY A 36 9.34 -8.33 -2.76
N ARG A 37 8.89 -7.09 -2.93
CA ARG A 37 9.59 -5.95 -2.34
C ARG A 37 9.40 -5.88 -0.84
N VAL A 38 8.22 -6.27 -0.36
CA VAL A 38 7.92 -6.27 1.06
C VAL A 38 7.95 -7.70 1.57
N ARG A 39 8.90 -8.00 2.44
CA ARG A 39 9.04 -9.31 3.05
C ARG A 39 9.10 -9.11 4.54
N LEU A 40 8.09 -9.60 5.23
CA LEU A 40 7.94 -9.34 6.66
C LEU A 40 8.36 -10.55 7.46
N ALA A 41 9.23 -10.31 8.44
CA ALA A 41 9.47 -11.31 9.47
C ALA A 41 8.30 -11.33 10.43
N ALA A 42 8.08 -12.48 11.07
CA ALA A 42 6.93 -12.64 11.94
C ALA A 42 6.89 -11.60 13.05
N GLY A 43 8.03 -11.33 13.68
CA GLY A 43 8.07 -10.36 14.77
C GLY A 43 7.70 -8.97 14.31
N THR A 44 8.23 -8.57 13.15
CA THR A 44 7.90 -7.27 12.58
C THR A 44 6.42 -7.19 12.25
N LEU A 45 5.88 -8.25 11.66
CA LEU A 45 4.47 -8.27 11.30
C LEU A 45 3.58 -8.11 12.53
N TYR A 46 3.84 -8.90 13.57
CA TYR A 46 2.96 -8.85 14.74
C TYR A 46 3.07 -7.54 15.49
N GLY A 47 4.26 -6.91 15.47
CA GLY A 47 4.40 -5.57 15.99
C GLY A 47 3.54 -4.57 15.23
N ALA A 48 3.56 -4.68 13.91
CA ALA A 48 2.74 -3.81 13.07
C ALA A 48 1.25 -4.06 13.30
N LEU A 49 0.84 -5.33 13.40
CA LEU A 49 -0.56 -5.64 13.64
C LEU A 49 -1.04 -5.09 14.97
N ASN A 50 -0.22 -5.18 16.01
CA ASN A 50 -0.58 -4.61 17.30
C ASN A 50 -0.79 -3.11 17.19
N ALA A 51 0.11 -2.43 16.50
CA ALA A 51 -0.01 -0.98 16.34
C ALA A 51 -1.26 -0.62 15.57
N LEU A 52 -1.58 -1.38 14.54
CA LEU A 52 -2.77 -1.10 13.74
C LEU A 52 -4.06 -1.37 14.51
N CYS A 53 -4.04 -2.39 15.38
CA CYS A 53 -5.17 -2.63 16.25
C CYS A 53 -5.36 -1.47 17.22
N GLU A 54 -4.27 -0.93 17.74
CA GLU A 54 -4.36 0.21 18.66
C GLU A 54 -4.95 1.43 17.97
N LYS A 55 -4.65 1.61 16.70
CA LYS A 55 -5.23 2.72 15.95
C LYS A 55 -6.69 2.48 15.58
N GLY A 56 -7.17 1.26 15.76
CA GLY A 56 -8.53 0.94 15.42
C GLY A 56 -8.76 0.71 13.93
N TRP A 57 -7.69 0.53 13.15
CA TRP A 57 -7.80 0.33 11.71
C TRP A 57 -8.03 -1.13 11.36
N ILE A 58 -7.62 -2.03 12.21
CA ILE A 58 -7.90 -3.46 12.06
C ILE A 58 -8.37 -4.00 13.41
N SER A 59 -8.96 -5.17 13.37
CA SER A 59 -9.38 -5.81 14.61
C SER A 59 -9.20 -7.31 14.46
N PRO A 60 -8.87 -7.99 15.57
CA PRO A 60 -8.83 -9.45 15.53
C PRO A 60 -10.23 -10.00 15.50
N LEU A 61 -10.38 -11.11 14.79
CA LEU A 61 -11.65 -11.82 14.78
C LEU A 61 -11.70 -12.79 15.95
N PRO A 62 -12.91 -13.12 16.42
CA PRO A 62 -13.02 -14.15 17.44
C PRO A 62 -12.49 -15.47 16.91
N MET A 63 -11.72 -16.16 17.72
CA MET A 63 -11.18 -17.45 17.33
C MET A 63 -12.24 -18.51 17.48
N GLU A 64 -12.31 -19.37 16.48
CA GLU A 64 -13.23 -20.49 16.58
C GLU A 64 -12.69 -21.53 17.50
N SER A 65 -13.62 -22.33 18.05
CA SER A 65 -13.25 -23.41 18.94
C SER A 65 -12.27 -24.33 18.23
N GLY A 66 -11.14 -24.62 18.86
CA GLY A 66 -10.13 -25.48 18.30
C GLY A 66 -9.17 -24.81 17.35
N SER A 67 -9.42 -23.57 16.98
CA SER A 67 -8.53 -22.84 16.10
C SER A 67 -7.40 -22.23 16.90
N ARG A 68 -6.19 -22.32 16.33
CA ARG A 68 -5.03 -21.70 16.95
C ARG A 68 -4.56 -20.49 16.19
N LYS A 69 -5.19 -20.19 15.07
CA LYS A 69 -4.77 -19.09 14.22
C LYS A 69 -5.68 -17.90 14.44
N LYS A 70 -5.06 -16.79 14.75
CA LYS A 70 -5.77 -15.56 14.96
C LYS A 70 -5.87 -14.82 13.65
N GLU A 71 -7.09 -14.47 13.27
CA GLU A 71 -7.33 -13.73 12.05
C GLU A 71 -7.62 -12.28 12.38
N TYR A 72 -7.31 -11.44 11.41
CA TYR A 72 -7.53 -10.01 11.51
C TYR A 72 -8.36 -9.55 10.33
N GLN A 73 -9.00 -8.41 10.48
CA GLN A 73 -9.78 -7.82 9.40
C GLN A 73 -9.72 -6.31 9.50
N LEU A 74 -9.98 -5.65 8.37
CA LEU A 74 -10.13 -4.20 8.38
C LEU A 74 -11.38 -3.80 9.15
N THR A 75 -11.28 -2.69 9.87
CA THR A 75 -12.45 -2.02 10.39
C THR A 75 -12.94 -1.01 9.37
N SER A 76 -14.10 -0.41 9.62
CA SER A 76 -14.57 0.66 8.75
C SER A 76 -13.62 1.85 8.77
N ALA A 77 -12.99 2.11 9.91
CA ALA A 77 -11.98 3.17 9.99
C ALA A 77 -10.77 2.84 9.14
N GLY A 78 -10.32 1.57 9.19
CA GLY A 78 -9.19 1.15 8.37
C GLY A 78 -9.48 1.24 6.90
N LEU A 79 -10.69 0.85 6.50
CA LEU A 79 -11.07 0.96 5.10
C LEU A 79 -11.06 2.41 4.64
N LYS A 80 -11.53 3.31 5.49
CA LYS A 80 -11.53 4.73 5.16
C LYS A 80 -10.11 5.25 4.97
N VAL A 81 -9.21 4.86 5.87
CA VAL A 81 -7.81 5.25 5.76
C VAL A 81 -7.22 4.74 4.45
N LEU A 82 -7.52 3.49 4.12
CA LEU A 82 -6.99 2.88 2.91
C LEU A 82 -7.49 3.62 1.67
N LYS A 83 -8.76 3.96 1.63
CA LYS A 83 -9.31 4.69 0.49
C LYS A 83 -8.72 6.08 0.36
N GLN A 84 -8.52 6.76 1.48
CA GLN A 84 -7.91 8.08 1.46
C GLN A 84 -6.47 8.00 0.96
N GLU A 85 -5.76 6.97 1.37
CA GLU A 85 -4.38 6.80 0.91
C GLU A 85 -4.32 6.53 -0.58
N LEU A 86 -5.24 5.73 -1.09
CA LEU A 86 -5.28 5.46 -2.53
C LEU A 86 -5.46 6.75 -3.32
N VAL A 87 -6.39 7.61 -2.88
CA VAL A 87 -6.61 8.88 -3.55
C VAL A 87 -5.34 9.73 -3.52
N ARG A 88 -4.65 9.76 -2.37
CA ARG A 88 -3.41 10.53 -2.26
C ARG A 88 -2.35 9.99 -3.21
N LEU A 89 -2.21 8.67 -3.26
CA LEU A 89 -1.20 8.05 -4.14
C LEU A 89 -1.51 8.32 -5.60
N GLU A 90 -2.79 8.28 -5.97
CA GLU A 90 -3.16 8.58 -7.35
C GLU A 90 -2.85 10.01 -7.73
N GLU A 91 -3.07 10.93 -6.80
CA GLU A 91 -2.74 12.32 -7.05
C GLU A 91 -1.23 12.51 -7.21
N LEU A 92 -0.45 11.89 -6.33
CA LEU A 92 1.00 11.98 -6.43
C LEU A 92 1.48 11.43 -7.76
N ALA A 93 0.93 10.30 -8.16
CA ALA A 93 1.34 9.68 -9.42
C ALA A 93 0.95 10.56 -10.61
N ALA A 94 -0.24 11.15 -10.56
CA ALA A 94 -0.68 12.02 -11.65
C ALA A 94 0.22 13.24 -11.78
N ASN A 95 0.58 13.83 -10.65
CA ASN A 95 1.46 14.98 -10.67
C ASN A 95 2.84 14.62 -11.21
N GLY A 96 3.32 13.44 -10.80
CA GLY A 96 4.62 12.99 -11.30
C GLY A 96 4.60 12.75 -12.79
N ARG A 97 3.55 12.10 -13.27
CA ARG A 97 3.45 11.83 -14.71
C ARG A 97 3.38 13.12 -15.51
N ALA A 98 2.63 14.09 -15.01
CA ALA A 98 2.52 15.36 -15.72
C ALA A 98 3.86 16.06 -15.84
N ILE A 99 4.62 16.09 -14.77
CA ILE A 99 5.92 16.78 -14.77
C ILE A 99 6.94 16.02 -15.62
N LEU A 100 6.99 14.72 -15.45
CA LEU A 100 7.98 13.94 -16.18
C LEU A 100 7.67 13.88 -17.67
N GLN A 101 6.41 13.90 -18.04
CA GLN A 101 6.04 13.97 -19.44
C GLN A 101 6.48 15.30 -20.04
N GLU A 102 6.28 16.38 -19.30
CA GLU A 102 6.70 17.70 -19.72
C GLU A 102 8.22 17.76 -19.88
N GLU A 103 8.95 17.21 -18.92
CA GLU A 103 10.39 17.16 -18.97
C GLU A 103 10.87 16.34 -20.15
N GLN A 104 10.22 15.22 -20.43
CA GLN A 104 10.58 14.38 -21.54
C GLN A 104 10.43 15.11 -22.86
N LEU A 105 9.38 15.89 -23.00
CA LEU A 105 9.20 16.71 -24.19
C LEU A 105 10.33 17.73 -24.32
N SER A 106 10.71 18.37 -23.25
CA SER A 106 11.79 19.32 -23.25
C SER A 106 13.10 18.67 -23.66
N LEU A 107 13.39 17.52 -23.11
CA LEU A 107 14.62 16.81 -23.42
C LEU A 107 14.69 16.43 -24.87
N ILE A 108 13.60 16.00 -25.44
CA ILE A 108 13.58 15.64 -26.84
C ILE A 108 13.82 16.86 -27.71
N HIS A 109 13.22 17.97 -27.37
CA HIS A 109 13.48 19.21 -28.10
C HIS A 109 14.93 19.60 -28.03
N ILE A 110 15.54 19.44 -26.87
CA ILE A 110 16.93 19.84 -26.69
C ILE A 110 17.89 18.86 -27.37
N SER A 111 17.62 17.58 -27.20
CA SER A 111 18.55 16.55 -27.65
C SER A 111 18.43 16.27 -29.14
N GLU A 112 17.44 16.83 -29.81
CA GLU A 112 17.16 16.53 -31.20
C GLU A 112 17.09 17.78 -32.03
N PRO A 113 18.13 18.55 -32.05
CA PRO A 113 18.02 19.79 -32.83
C PRO A 113 17.86 19.54 -34.32
N THR A 114 18.40 18.45 -34.82
CA THR A 114 18.31 18.15 -36.23
C THR A 114 17.35 17.03 -36.55
N ARG A 115 17.09 16.21 -35.58
CA ARG A 115 16.21 15.08 -35.79
C ARG A 115 14.95 15.27 -34.98
N ARG A 116 13.88 14.96 -35.60
CA ARG A 116 12.61 15.14 -34.94
C ARG A 116 12.15 13.83 -34.34
N VAL A 117 11.94 13.84 -33.06
CA VAL A 117 11.36 12.71 -32.40
C VAL A 117 9.95 13.07 -31.98
N VAL A 118 9.03 12.26 -32.36
CA VAL A 118 7.65 12.51 -32.01
C VAL A 118 7.41 12.07 -30.59
N ILE A 119 6.81 12.96 -29.84
CA ILE A 119 6.43 12.67 -28.47
C ILE A 119 4.99 12.29 -28.48
N SER A 120 4.71 11.14 -28.07
CA SER A 120 3.33 10.71 -28.00
C SER A 120 2.75 10.97 -26.66
#